data_1117b864537433fed8d7c070b3ed7bc5
#
_entry.id   1117b864537433fed8d7c070b3ed7bc5
#
_cell.length_a   1.000
_cell.length_b   1.000
_cell.length_c   1.000
_cell.angle_alpha   90.00
_cell.angle_beta   90.00
_cell.angle_gamma   90.00
#
_symmetry.space_group_name_H-M   'P 1'
#
loop_
_entity.id
_entity.type
_entity.pdbx_description
1 polymer ?
#
loop_
_entity_poly.entity_id
_entity_poly.type
_entity_poly.pdbx_seq_one_letter_code
_entity_poly.pdbx_strand_id
1 'polypeptide(L)'
;MRLSFYLRLLAREGRAARGRFAFFVACIAVGVAVVVGVAALGAHIDRGLSLHSRELLGGDLAVEGRAPLPDLLPLLPESLRAAGVTHAELSVLSSVVRSAKGQSRLAELKAIGGDLTQFPLAGQLTLTPARPLSELLQDDSVLVARAFLEAGEVAVGDTLYVGGQPFRVAGVVEREPDPLGVAFVFGPRVLMTR
;
A
#
# COMPACT_ATOMS: atom_id res chain seq x y z
N MET A 1 -28.82 -11.99 67.97
CA MET A 1 -29.92 -12.70 67.24
C MET A 1 -30.50 -11.91 66.05
N ARG A 2 -30.25 -10.59 65.90
CA ARG A 2 -30.84 -9.76 64.82
C ARG A 2 -30.04 -9.78 63.51
N LEU A 3 -28.71 -9.91 63.55
CA LEU A 3 -27.86 -9.82 62.38
C LEU A 3 -28.03 -11.00 61.39
N SER A 4 -28.20 -12.20 61.88
CA SER A 4 -28.42 -13.41 61.09
C SER A 4 -29.78 -13.39 60.33
N PHE A 5 -30.78 -12.71 60.94
CA PHE A 5 -32.09 -12.52 60.31
C PHE A 5 -31.97 -11.56 59.09
N TYR A 6 -31.33 -10.43 59.24
CA TYR A 6 -31.12 -9.46 58.19
C TYR A 6 -30.27 -10.04 57.02
N LEU A 7 -29.25 -10.83 57.32
CA LEU A 7 -28.43 -11.48 56.31
C LEU A 7 -29.21 -12.51 55.48
N ARG A 8 -30.12 -13.28 56.14
CA ARG A 8 -31.01 -14.23 55.42
C ARG A 8 -32.05 -13.52 54.60
N LEU A 9 -32.58 -12.37 55.06
CA LEU A 9 -33.54 -11.57 54.30
C LEU A 9 -32.86 -10.97 53.08
N LEU A 10 -31.69 -10.36 53.22
CA LEU A 10 -30.90 -9.83 52.13
C LEU A 10 -30.52 -10.90 51.10
N ALA A 11 -30.16 -12.10 51.55
CA ALA A 11 -29.82 -13.21 50.67
C ALA A 11 -31.04 -13.76 49.90
N ARG A 12 -32.24 -13.64 50.48
CA ARG A 12 -33.49 -14.07 49.83
C ARG A 12 -33.99 -13.04 48.81
N GLU A 13 -33.97 -11.76 49.16
CA GLU A 13 -34.31 -10.66 48.25
C GLU A 13 -33.30 -10.53 47.12
N GLY A 14 -32.00 -10.67 47.41
CA GLY A 14 -30.94 -10.66 46.42
C GLY A 14 -31.08 -11.82 45.41
N ARG A 15 -31.65 -12.95 45.80
CA ARG A 15 -31.97 -14.05 44.85
C ARG A 15 -33.11 -13.71 43.92
N ALA A 16 -34.14 -13.05 44.40
CA ALA A 16 -35.30 -12.62 43.60
C ALA A 16 -34.91 -11.50 42.61
N ALA A 17 -33.95 -10.64 43.00
CA ALA A 17 -33.47 -9.52 42.20
C ALA A 17 -32.35 -9.89 41.21
N ARG A 18 -31.78 -11.12 41.30
CA ARG A 18 -30.61 -11.55 40.48
C ARG A 18 -30.84 -11.36 38.98
N GLY A 19 -32.01 -11.67 38.47
CA GLY A 19 -32.29 -11.52 37.03
C GLY A 19 -32.23 -10.05 36.58
N ARG A 20 -32.77 -9.13 37.37
CA ARG A 20 -32.72 -7.69 37.08
C ARG A 20 -31.27 -7.16 37.18
N PHE A 21 -30.54 -7.53 38.23
CA PHE A 21 -29.14 -7.16 38.39
C PHE A 21 -28.28 -7.70 37.25
N ALA A 22 -28.44 -8.96 36.88
CA ALA A 22 -27.72 -9.56 35.75
C ALA A 22 -28.01 -8.82 34.43
N PHE A 23 -29.25 -8.42 34.20
CA PHE A 23 -29.61 -7.63 33.03
C PHE A 23 -28.92 -6.27 33.02
N PHE A 24 -28.92 -5.52 34.11
CA PHE A 24 -28.23 -4.24 34.18
C PHE A 24 -26.73 -4.39 34.01
N VAL A 25 -26.12 -5.39 34.66
CA VAL A 25 -24.67 -5.68 34.49
C VAL A 25 -24.38 -6.07 33.03
N ALA A 26 -25.21 -6.86 32.41
CA ALA A 26 -25.05 -7.22 30.98
C ALA A 26 -25.16 -5.99 30.08
N CYS A 27 -26.10 -5.09 30.31
CA CYS A 27 -26.20 -3.86 29.52
C CYS A 27 -24.97 -2.97 29.66
N ILE A 28 -24.45 -2.81 30.88
CA ILE A 28 -23.25 -2.04 31.14
C ILE A 28 -22.05 -2.74 30.49
N ALA A 29 -21.94 -4.06 30.66
CA ALA A 29 -20.84 -4.84 30.08
C ALA A 29 -20.80 -4.73 28.55
N VAL A 30 -21.97 -4.81 27.89
CA VAL A 30 -22.08 -4.61 26.44
C VAL A 30 -21.66 -3.19 26.04
N GLY A 31 -22.13 -2.17 26.77
CA GLY A 31 -21.74 -0.79 26.50
C GLY A 31 -20.22 -0.57 26.61
N VAL A 32 -19.64 -1.06 27.69
CA VAL A 32 -18.17 -1.00 27.88
C VAL A 32 -17.42 -1.80 26.83
N ALA A 33 -17.91 -2.99 26.50
CA ALA A 33 -17.28 -3.85 25.47
C ALA A 33 -17.25 -3.15 24.11
N VAL A 34 -18.32 -2.46 23.71
CA VAL A 34 -18.36 -1.70 22.45
C VAL A 34 -17.33 -0.57 22.46
N VAL A 35 -17.29 0.22 23.53
CA VAL A 35 -16.34 1.34 23.62
C VAL A 35 -14.88 0.85 23.60
N VAL A 36 -14.59 -0.18 24.39
CA VAL A 36 -13.24 -0.78 24.41
C VAL A 36 -12.90 -1.41 23.07
N GLY A 37 -13.86 -2.09 22.42
CA GLY A 37 -13.65 -2.69 21.10
C GLY A 37 -13.31 -1.65 20.03
N VAL A 38 -14.03 -0.53 20.00
CA VAL A 38 -13.76 0.56 19.06
C VAL A 38 -12.40 1.21 19.33
N ALA A 39 -12.09 1.47 20.61
CA ALA A 39 -10.80 2.05 21.00
C ALA A 39 -9.63 1.10 20.67
N ALA A 40 -9.79 -0.20 20.92
CA ALA A 40 -8.79 -1.20 20.57
C ALA A 40 -8.58 -1.30 19.06
N LEU A 41 -9.66 -1.26 18.26
CA LEU A 41 -9.57 -1.25 16.80
C LEU A 41 -8.80 -0.02 16.30
N GLY A 42 -9.10 1.18 16.82
CA GLY A 42 -8.37 2.40 16.50
C GLY A 42 -6.87 2.27 16.79
N ALA A 43 -6.53 1.81 18.00
CA ALA A 43 -5.14 1.61 18.39
C ALA A 43 -4.40 0.54 17.54
N HIS A 44 -5.09 -0.50 17.08
CA HIS A 44 -4.52 -1.49 16.17
C HIS A 44 -4.28 -0.93 14.78
N ILE A 45 -5.22 -0.12 14.25
CA ILE A 45 -5.05 0.56 12.96
C ILE A 45 -3.87 1.53 13.03
N ASP A 46 -3.80 2.39 14.04
CA ASP A 46 -2.70 3.35 14.20
C ASP A 46 -1.34 2.65 14.31
N ARG A 47 -1.28 1.56 15.06
CA ARG A 47 -0.05 0.77 15.20
C ARG A 47 0.31 0.06 13.88
N GLY A 48 -0.65 -0.48 13.16
CA GLY A 48 -0.46 -1.08 11.84
C GLY A 48 0.07 -0.06 10.83
N LEU A 49 -0.53 1.13 10.77
CA LEU A 49 -0.11 2.21 9.89
C LEU A 49 1.31 2.70 10.24
N SER A 50 1.62 2.90 11.52
CA SER A 50 2.95 3.38 11.93
C SER A 50 4.06 2.36 11.69
N LEU A 51 3.79 1.06 11.81
CA LEU A 51 4.76 0.01 11.53
C LEU A 51 5.03 -0.18 10.03
N HIS A 52 4.04 0.08 9.17
CA HIS A 52 4.13 -0.11 7.72
C HIS A 52 4.17 1.22 6.95
N SER A 53 4.22 2.35 7.65
CA SER A 53 4.17 3.68 7.01
C SER A 53 5.28 3.87 5.96
N ARG A 54 6.48 3.40 6.25
CA ARG A 54 7.61 3.47 5.33
C ARG A 54 7.40 2.64 4.06
N GLU A 55 6.80 1.46 4.21
CA GLU A 55 6.46 0.60 3.09
C GLU A 55 5.29 1.16 2.27
N LEU A 56 4.28 1.72 2.96
CA LEU A 56 3.13 2.36 2.34
C LEU A 56 3.47 3.66 1.61
N LEU A 57 4.45 4.43 2.10
CA LEU A 57 4.93 5.64 1.45
C LEU A 57 5.99 5.36 0.38
N GLY A 58 6.52 4.13 0.32
CA GLY A 58 7.64 3.79 -0.54
C GLY A 58 8.96 4.45 -0.11
N GLY A 59 9.02 5.04 1.10
CA GLY A 59 10.16 5.75 1.65
C GLY A 59 9.84 6.43 2.97
N ASP A 60 10.79 7.20 3.51
CA ASP A 60 10.60 7.96 4.75
C ASP A 60 9.82 9.27 4.51
N LEU A 61 9.92 9.81 3.30
CA LEU A 61 9.22 11.01 2.84
C LEU A 61 8.86 10.87 1.37
N ALA A 62 7.63 11.18 1.03
CA ALA A 62 7.17 11.31 -0.35
C ALA A 62 6.70 12.76 -0.59
N VAL A 63 7.12 13.33 -1.71
CA VAL A 63 6.65 14.63 -2.17
C VAL A 63 5.98 14.45 -3.51
N GLU A 64 4.73 14.82 -3.60
CA GLU A 64 3.92 14.65 -4.80
C GLU A 64 3.50 15.99 -5.39
N GLY A 65 3.47 16.07 -6.70
CA GLY A 65 3.01 17.24 -7.43
C GLY A 65 2.29 16.83 -8.71
N ARG A 66 1.39 17.69 -9.20
CA ARG A 66 0.69 17.49 -10.49
C ARG A 66 1.50 17.95 -11.69
N ALA A 67 2.58 18.68 -11.46
CA ALA A 67 3.54 19.14 -12.46
C ALA A 67 4.91 18.56 -12.14
N PRO A 68 5.84 18.51 -13.09
CA PRO A 68 7.21 18.11 -12.82
C PRO A 68 7.78 18.90 -11.63
N LEU A 69 8.28 18.18 -10.63
CA LEU A 69 8.88 18.80 -9.46
C LEU A 69 10.29 19.29 -9.82
N PRO A 70 10.73 20.42 -9.26
CA PRO A 70 12.12 20.82 -9.36
C PRO A 70 13.01 19.86 -8.57
N ASP A 71 14.34 19.92 -8.77
CA ASP A 71 15.25 19.20 -7.90
C ASP A 71 15.06 19.67 -6.45
N LEU A 72 14.62 18.77 -5.59
CA LEU A 72 14.32 19.03 -4.19
C LEU A 72 15.55 18.86 -3.28
N LEU A 73 16.60 18.19 -3.75
CA LEU A 73 17.82 17.95 -2.96
C LEU A 73 18.45 19.23 -2.40
N PRO A 74 18.58 20.31 -3.19
CA PRO A 74 19.12 21.58 -2.67
C PRO A 74 18.26 22.24 -1.59
N LEU A 75 16.98 21.93 -1.56
CA LEU A 75 16.03 22.48 -0.59
C LEU A 75 16.06 21.77 0.76
N LEU A 76 16.70 20.60 0.84
CA LEU A 76 16.82 19.85 2.09
C LEU A 76 17.78 20.52 3.06
N PRO A 77 17.51 20.48 4.37
CA PRO A 77 18.44 20.93 5.40
C PRO A 77 19.82 20.26 5.25
N GLU A 78 20.87 21.03 5.53
CA GLU A 78 22.27 20.53 5.43
C GLU A 78 22.49 19.25 6.24
N SER A 79 21.87 19.16 7.43
CA SER A 79 21.95 17.97 8.28
C SER A 79 21.44 16.69 7.61
N LEU A 80 20.40 16.79 6.80
CA LEU A 80 19.85 15.66 6.05
C LEU A 80 20.74 15.33 4.84
N ARG A 81 21.22 16.36 4.12
CA ARG A 81 22.13 16.16 3.00
C ARG A 81 23.45 15.48 3.42
N ALA A 82 24.02 15.94 4.55
CA ALA A 82 25.22 15.36 5.13
C ALA A 82 25.05 13.93 5.63
N ALA A 83 23.83 13.56 6.05
CA ALA A 83 23.51 12.19 6.48
C ALA A 83 23.42 11.19 5.32
N GLY A 84 23.41 11.67 4.08
CA GLY A 84 23.23 10.85 2.89
C GLY A 84 21.74 10.49 2.66
N VAL A 85 21.11 11.14 1.68
CA VAL A 85 19.73 10.89 1.29
C VAL A 85 19.70 10.07 0.02
N THR A 86 19.10 8.89 0.08
CA THR A 86 18.73 8.14 -1.12
C THR A 86 17.37 8.65 -1.62
N HIS A 87 17.23 8.84 -2.91
CA HIS A 87 16.00 9.31 -3.51
C HIS A 87 15.68 8.58 -4.80
N ALA A 88 14.42 8.48 -5.14
CA ALA A 88 13.93 8.00 -6.41
C ALA A 88 12.91 8.99 -6.96
N GLU A 89 12.96 9.23 -8.26
CA GLU A 89 11.98 10.04 -8.95
C GLU A 89 10.97 9.14 -9.64
N LEU A 90 9.71 9.46 -9.46
CA LEU A 90 8.62 8.71 -10.07
C LEU A 90 7.71 9.66 -10.85
N SER A 91 7.42 9.31 -12.10
CA SER A 91 6.37 9.97 -12.86
C SER A 91 5.27 8.96 -13.13
N VAL A 92 4.06 9.24 -12.66
CA VAL A 92 2.90 8.37 -12.83
C VAL A 92 1.89 9.07 -13.73
N LEU A 93 1.49 8.39 -14.79
CA LEU A 93 0.52 8.91 -15.74
C LEU A 93 -0.32 7.78 -16.33
N SER A 94 -1.53 8.09 -16.76
CA SER A 94 -2.38 7.14 -17.48
C SER A 94 -2.20 7.31 -18.98
N SER A 95 -2.02 6.21 -19.69
CA SER A 95 -1.91 6.22 -21.15
C SER A 95 -2.52 4.97 -21.75
N VAL A 96 -2.81 5.04 -23.06
CA VAL A 96 -3.23 3.86 -23.81
C VAL A 96 -1.98 3.17 -24.34
N VAL A 97 -1.82 1.91 -23.99
CA VAL A 97 -0.80 1.03 -24.52
C VAL A 97 -1.42 0.07 -25.54
N ARG A 98 -0.64 -0.34 -26.55
CA ARG A 98 -1.10 -1.23 -27.60
C ARG A 98 -0.14 -2.41 -27.72
N SER A 99 -0.68 -3.61 -27.71
CA SER A 99 0.10 -4.82 -27.98
C SER A 99 0.44 -4.97 -29.46
N ALA A 100 1.47 -5.76 -29.78
CA ALA A 100 1.77 -6.14 -31.17
C ALA A 100 0.60 -6.85 -31.88
N LYS A 101 -0.31 -7.46 -31.12
CA LYS A 101 -1.55 -8.10 -31.62
C LYS A 101 -2.64 -7.08 -31.96
N GLY A 102 -2.40 -5.77 -31.76
CA GLY A 102 -3.35 -4.70 -32.05
C GLY A 102 -4.35 -4.38 -30.94
N GLN A 103 -4.29 -5.08 -29.82
CA GLN A 103 -5.14 -4.81 -28.66
C GLN A 103 -4.68 -3.54 -27.95
N SER A 104 -5.61 -2.64 -27.65
CA SER A 104 -5.33 -1.39 -26.93
C SER A 104 -5.96 -1.42 -25.55
N ARG A 105 -5.22 -0.95 -24.55
CA ARG A 105 -5.67 -0.93 -23.17
C ARG A 105 -5.20 0.33 -22.45
N LEU A 106 -6.05 0.86 -21.58
CA LEU A 106 -5.62 1.90 -20.64
C LEU A 106 -4.71 1.28 -19.59
N ALA A 107 -3.57 1.87 -19.37
CA ALA A 107 -2.56 1.44 -18.43
C ALA A 107 -2.04 2.62 -17.61
N GLU A 108 -1.62 2.34 -16.38
CA GLU A 108 -0.86 3.26 -15.56
C GLU A 108 0.62 3.11 -15.89
N LEU A 109 1.21 4.14 -16.46
CA LEU A 109 2.64 4.20 -16.71
C LEU A 109 3.34 4.77 -15.49
N LYS A 110 4.33 4.05 -14.99
CA LYS A 110 5.20 4.49 -13.90
C LYS A 110 6.63 4.56 -14.42
N ALA A 111 7.06 5.77 -14.74
CA ALA A 111 8.41 6.03 -15.18
C ALA A 111 9.31 6.31 -13.96
N ILE A 112 10.37 5.53 -13.84
CA ILE A 112 11.32 5.60 -12.73
C ILE A 112 12.57 6.33 -13.25
N GLY A 113 12.94 7.43 -12.57
CA GLY A 113 14.13 8.21 -12.82
C GLY A 113 15.16 8.01 -11.71
N GLY A 114 16.41 8.37 -12.01
CA GLY A 114 17.52 8.25 -11.08
C GLY A 114 18.16 6.87 -11.09
N ASP A 115 18.72 6.48 -9.95
CA ASP A 115 19.44 5.20 -9.80
C ASP A 115 18.45 4.04 -9.54
N LEU A 116 18.21 3.25 -10.57
CA LEU A 116 17.33 2.07 -10.50
C LEU A 116 17.79 1.01 -9.48
N THR A 117 19.04 1.03 -9.06
CA THR A 117 19.55 0.09 -8.05
C THR A 117 19.04 0.39 -6.66
N GLN A 118 18.58 1.64 -6.44
CA GLN A 118 18.04 2.10 -5.17
C GLN A 118 16.51 1.97 -5.09
N PHE A 119 15.87 1.64 -6.20
CA PHE A 119 14.42 1.44 -6.23
C PHE A 119 14.05 -0.04 -5.98
N PRO A 120 13.05 -0.32 -5.12
CA PRO A 120 12.27 0.61 -4.30
C PRO A 120 13.03 1.05 -3.04
N LEU A 121 12.83 2.29 -2.58
CA LEU A 121 13.46 2.81 -1.36
C LEU A 121 12.95 2.10 -0.10
N ALA A 122 11.73 1.57 -0.14
CA ALA A 122 11.14 0.75 0.91
C ALA A 122 10.19 -0.29 0.31
N GLY A 123 9.96 -1.39 1.06
CA GLY A 123 9.15 -2.51 0.61
C GLY A 123 9.89 -3.48 -0.31
N GLN A 124 9.15 -4.40 -0.92
CA GLN A 124 9.71 -5.43 -1.79
C GLN A 124 9.13 -5.35 -3.20
N LEU A 125 10.00 -5.27 -4.19
CA LEU A 125 9.67 -5.43 -5.60
C LEU A 125 9.98 -6.87 -6.02
N THR A 126 8.96 -7.59 -6.47
CA THR A 126 9.13 -8.97 -6.96
C THR A 126 8.90 -8.99 -8.46
N LEU A 127 9.90 -9.46 -9.19
CA LEU A 127 9.91 -9.49 -10.65
C LEU A 127 10.05 -10.92 -11.18
N THR A 128 9.53 -11.17 -12.37
CA THR A 128 9.74 -12.39 -13.14
C THR A 128 10.28 -11.99 -14.53
N PRO A 129 11.52 -12.42 -14.92
CA PRO A 129 12.47 -13.25 -14.16
C PRO A 129 13.03 -12.53 -12.93
N ALA A 130 13.43 -13.30 -11.90
CA ALA A 130 14.00 -12.78 -10.65
C ALA A 130 15.42 -12.21 -10.90
N ARG A 131 15.47 -11.00 -11.41
CA ARG A 131 16.70 -10.24 -11.70
C ARG A 131 16.59 -8.83 -11.14
N PRO A 132 17.71 -8.14 -10.91
CA PRO A 132 17.69 -6.72 -10.53
C PRO A 132 16.89 -5.86 -11.51
N LEU A 133 16.21 -4.86 -10.99
CA LEU A 133 15.42 -3.93 -11.81
C LEU A 133 16.28 -3.25 -12.89
N SER A 134 17.49 -2.84 -12.52
CA SER A 134 18.46 -2.19 -13.41
C SER A 134 18.93 -3.05 -14.59
N GLU A 135 18.82 -4.37 -14.49
CA GLU A 135 19.12 -5.27 -15.60
C GLU A 135 17.94 -5.47 -16.54
N LEU A 136 16.72 -5.44 -16.00
CA LEU A 136 15.51 -5.69 -16.76
C LEU A 136 14.95 -4.42 -17.39
N LEU A 137 15.06 -3.30 -16.69
CA LEU A 137 14.50 -2.03 -17.12
C LEU A 137 15.57 -1.17 -17.75
N GLN A 138 15.52 -1.06 -19.07
CA GLN A 138 16.39 -0.25 -19.90
C GLN A 138 15.55 0.71 -20.74
N ASP A 139 16.19 1.61 -21.48
CA ASP A 139 15.49 2.68 -22.23
C ASP A 139 14.51 2.16 -23.30
N ASP A 140 14.75 0.95 -23.80
CA ASP A 140 13.92 0.29 -24.81
C ASP A 140 13.01 -0.82 -24.24
N SER A 141 12.94 -0.95 -22.92
CA SER A 141 12.24 -2.04 -22.29
C SER A 141 11.24 -1.57 -21.23
N VAL A 142 10.24 -2.41 -20.99
CA VAL A 142 9.21 -2.18 -19.99
C VAL A 142 8.96 -3.45 -19.18
N LEU A 143 8.50 -3.28 -17.95
CA LEU A 143 7.94 -4.35 -17.14
C LEU A 143 6.44 -4.14 -17.04
N VAL A 144 5.67 -5.20 -17.17
CA VAL A 144 4.21 -5.14 -17.16
C VAL A 144 3.63 -5.85 -15.94
N ALA A 145 2.51 -5.39 -15.44
CA ALA A 145 1.78 -6.11 -14.41
C ALA A 145 1.30 -7.47 -14.93
N ARG A 146 1.20 -8.46 -14.04
CA ARG A 146 0.74 -9.82 -14.36
C ARG A 146 -0.59 -9.86 -15.14
N ALA A 147 -1.48 -8.90 -14.88
CA ALA A 147 -2.77 -8.78 -15.55
C ALA A 147 -2.68 -8.68 -17.08
N PHE A 148 -1.57 -8.21 -17.65
CA PHE A 148 -1.36 -8.20 -19.10
C PHE A 148 -1.14 -9.61 -19.66
N LEU A 149 -0.43 -10.46 -18.93
CA LEU A 149 -0.16 -11.84 -19.32
C LEU A 149 -1.42 -12.69 -19.17
N GLU A 150 -2.14 -12.52 -18.06
CA GLU A 150 -3.39 -13.25 -17.78
C GLU A 150 -4.48 -12.95 -18.80
N ALA A 151 -4.54 -11.74 -19.32
CA ALA A 151 -5.43 -11.36 -20.40
C ALA A 151 -4.97 -11.89 -21.78
N GLY A 152 -3.77 -12.50 -21.88
CA GLY A 152 -3.21 -13.00 -23.13
C GLY A 152 -2.81 -11.89 -24.13
N GLU A 153 -2.72 -10.66 -23.65
CA GLU A 153 -2.45 -9.49 -24.49
C GLU A 153 -0.99 -9.42 -24.91
N VAL A 154 -0.07 -9.73 -23.97
CA VAL A 154 1.38 -9.74 -24.21
C VAL A 154 2.05 -10.90 -23.46
N ALA A 155 3.21 -11.30 -23.94
CA ALA A 155 4.13 -12.21 -23.28
C ALA A 155 5.49 -11.53 -23.05
N VAL A 156 6.31 -12.09 -22.19
CA VAL A 156 7.70 -11.63 -22.02
C VAL A 156 8.45 -11.84 -23.34
N GLY A 157 9.11 -10.78 -23.81
CA GLY A 157 9.77 -10.73 -25.11
C GLY A 157 8.96 -10.07 -26.23
N ASP A 158 7.66 -9.92 -26.06
CA ASP A 158 6.79 -9.22 -27.01
C ASP A 158 7.05 -7.71 -27.03
N THR A 159 6.53 -7.05 -28.08
CA THR A 159 6.56 -5.59 -28.20
C THR A 159 5.26 -4.99 -27.69
N LEU A 160 5.39 -3.99 -26.80
CA LEU A 160 4.32 -3.13 -26.33
C LEU A 160 4.54 -1.71 -26.83
N TYR A 161 3.55 -1.11 -27.44
CA TYR A 161 3.61 0.28 -27.91
C TYR A 161 3.06 1.21 -26.84
N VAL A 162 3.90 2.16 -26.40
CA VAL A 162 3.54 3.21 -25.43
C VAL A 162 3.73 4.55 -26.09
N GLY A 163 2.66 5.36 -26.18
CA GLY A 163 2.73 6.63 -26.92
C GLY A 163 3.15 6.52 -28.38
N GLY A 164 2.94 5.34 -28.99
CA GLY A 164 3.34 5.03 -30.36
C GLY A 164 4.78 4.52 -30.51
N GLN A 165 5.59 4.55 -29.45
CA GLN A 165 6.95 4.02 -29.45
C GLN A 165 6.95 2.55 -29.03
N PRO A 166 7.77 1.69 -29.68
CA PRO A 166 7.89 0.29 -29.35
C PRO A 166 8.82 0.09 -28.15
N PHE A 167 8.37 -0.74 -27.21
CA PHE A 167 9.16 -1.20 -26.07
C PHE A 167 9.10 -2.71 -25.97
N ARG A 168 10.20 -3.34 -25.61
CA ARG A 168 10.25 -4.78 -25.38
C ARG A 168 9.77 -5.09 -23.96
N VAL A 169 8.85 -6.02 -23.80
CA VAL A 169 8.44 -6.53 -22.50
C VAL A 169 9.55 -7.39 -21.92
N ALA A 170 10.33 -6.85 -20.97
CA ALA A 170 11.48 -7.54 -20.39
C ALA A 170 11.11 -8.46 -19.23
N GLY A 171 9.94 -8.26 -18.62
CA GLY A 171 9.49 -9.08 -17.50
C GLY A 171 8.16 -8.63 -16.94
N VAL A 172 7.79 -9.25 -15.83
CA VAL A 172 6.51 -9.08 -15.14
C VAL A 172 6.75 -8.59 -13.73
N VAL A 173 5.95 -7.64 -13.30
CA VAL A 173 5.87 -7.19 -11.92
C VAL A 173 4.84 -8.05 -11.21
N GLU A 174 5.31 -8.86 -10.26
CA GLU A 174 4.47 -9.72 -9.42
C GLU A 174 3.94 -8.98 -8.21
N ARG A 175 4.82 -8.23 -7.58
CA ARG A 175 4.52 -7.40 -6.41
C ARG A 175 5.35 -6.14 -6.46
N GLU A 176 4.72 -5.04 -6.18
CA GLU A 176 5.35 -3.74 -6.01
C GLU A 176 4.90 -3.13 -4.68
N PRO A 177 5.78 -2.47 -3.91
CA PRO A 177 5.35 -1.61 -2.83
C PRO A 177 4.55 -0.46 -3.43
N ASP A 178 3.26 -0.43 -3.15
CA ASP A 178 2.37 0.61 -3.67
C ASP A 178 2.14 1.67 -2.58
N PRO A 179 2.62 2.89 -2.77
CA PRO A 179 2.51 3.93 -1.76
C PRO A 179 1.09 4.28 -1.35
N LEU A 180 0.04 3.94 -2.08
CA LEU A 180 -1.32 4.37 -1.72
C LEU A 180 -2.46 3.41 -2.13
N GLY A 181 -2.19 2.20 -2.57
CA GLY A 181 -3.25 1.23 -2.93
C GLY A 181 -4.17 1.69 -4.06
N VAL A 182 -3.79 2.73 -4.79
CA VAL A 182 -4.58 3.33 -5.89
C VAL A 182 -4.32 2.61 -7.23
N ALA A 183 -3.50 1.57 -7.19
CA ALA A 183 -2.99 0.84 -8.35
C ALA A 183 -4.04 0.28 -9.34
N PHE A 184 -5.32 0.33 -8.98
CA PHE A 184 -6.37 -0.22 -9.84
C PHE A 184 -7.33 0.81 -10.42
N VAL A 185 -7.13 2.10 -10.17
CA VAL A 185 -8.10 3.12 -10.60
C VAL A 185 -8.02 3.37 -12.11
N PHE A 186 -6.84 3.20 -12.72
CA PHE A 186 -6.63 3.55 -14.14
C PHE A 186 -6.15 2.41 -15.04
N GLY A 187 -6.11 1.17 -14.55
CA GLY A 187 -5.70 0.01 -15.33
C GLY A 187 -4.42 -0.65 -14.83
N PRO A 188 -3.97 -1.74 -15.47
CA PRO A 188 -2.76 -2.44 -15.05
C PRO A 188 -1.51 -1.59 -15.30
N ARG A 189 -0.51 -1.79 -14.46
CA ARG A 189 0.72 -0.98 -14.44
C ARG A 189 1.75 -1.42 -15.45
N VAL A 190 2.45 -0.44 -16.01
CA VAL A 190 3.64 -0.61 -16.84
C VAL A 190 4.76 0.23 -16.22
N LEU A 191 5.86 -0.41 -15.86
CA LEU A 191 7.08 0.26 -15.39
C LEU A 191 8.03 0.50 -16.56
N MET A 192 8.63 1.68 -16.61
CA MET A 192 9.59 2.08 -17.61
C MET A 192 10.63 3.03 -17.02
N THR A 193 11.74 3.25 -17.71
CA THR A 193 12.70 4.33 -17.41
C THR A 193 12.07 5.69 -17.78
N ARG A 194 12.54 6.74 -17.12
CA ARG A 194 12.14 8.13 -17.43
C ARG A 194 12.88 8.67 -18.62
#